data_7040c81ef82c0d9cff1dcbe528e88ae7
#
_entry.id   7040c81ef82c0d9cff1dcbe528e88ae7
#
_cell.length_a   1.000
_cell.length_b   1.000
_cell.length_c   1.000
_cell.angle_alpha   90.00
_cell.angle_beta   90.00
_cell.angle_gamma   90.00
#
_symmetry.space_group_name_H-M   'P 1'
#
loop_
_entity.id
_entity.type
_entity.pdbx_description
1 polymer ?
#
loop_
_entity_poly.entity_id
_entity_poly.type
_entity_poly.pdbx_seq_one_letter_code
_entity_poly.pdbx_strand_id
1 'polypeptide(L)'
;MKIAEFETLVENAAETGRGPWTDTAVESGLMHEADTCDPRLAYRGRTLLTAHTEIETDTWQSGLNNNVLVLGCSGGGKTRHHVKPNLLQASGSYIVLDCKGSLYREVGPYLAEAGYVVDQLDFSTMGGTVGYNPLANVRFVDGEPLQQDIIAIASAICPIEDHESDPFWPQAAANYLCAYITYVLEALPSTEWHMGSVMQVFEAACSGRVDRMFAQLDADEPGAFAPALYRRTRVTCGAEKMHSSILGILAANLMPFGFPEATKAYRRARQVDFRSFGREKRALFVTINDMDRSLDRLTSMFIRQAFCALCDSADHDYPDHRLPVPVRFVLDDFANLNLPHIDDVLAVIRSREISCTIIRQTISQLEARYRTPAANSIIGNCDAQLVLAFQDERTAQYFATRANKPASALLETPAGMWWVFVRGQRGRMEQAFRLEDHPRYPELVACHERAEAEAVFGTPDDWEFEEFFDFDEPDEPFSPCPAA
;
A
#
# COMPACT_ATOMS: atom_id res chain seq x y z
N MET A 1 -39.62 12.06 -1.75
CA MET A 1 -40.39 10.88 -1.33
C MET A 1 -40.94 11.16 0.08
N LYS A 2 -42.25 11.08 0.27
CA LYS A 2 -42.88 11.31 1.58
C LYS A 2 -42.69 10.07 2.45
N ILE A 3 -42.58 10.23 3.76
CA ILE A 3 -42.34 9.13 4.72
C ILE A 3 -43.34 7.98 4.54
N ALA A 4 -44.60 8.29 4.23
CA ALA A 4 -45.65 7.30 3.97
C ALA A 4 -45.42 6.44 2.70
N GLU A 5 -44.75 7.00 1.70
CA GLU A 5 -44.37 6.24 0.46
C GLU A 5 -43.22 5.30 0.73
N PHE A 6 -42.32 5.66 1.65
CA PHE A 6 -41.20 4.82 2.07
C PHE A 6 -41.68 3.63 2.92
N GLU A 7 -42.63 3.87 3.86
CA GLU A 7 -43.22 2.82 4.68
C GLU A 7 -43.95 1.76 3.85
N THR A 8 -44.70 2.17 2.82
CA THR A 8 -45.42 1.27 1.91
C THR A 8 -44.44 0.43 1.05
N LEU A 9 -43.28 0.99 0.66
CA LEU A 9 -42.25 0.25 -0.06
C LEU A 9 -41.53 -0.80 0.81
N VAL A 10 -41.36 -0.51 2.10
CA VAL A 10 -40.75 -1.44 3.05
C VAL A 10 -41.70 -2.60 3.36
N GLU A 11 -43.02 -2.35 3.49
CA GLU A 11 -44.02 -3.38 3.72
C GLU A 11 -44.15 -4.34 2.53
N ASN A 12 -44.16 -3.83 1.30
CA ASN A 12 -44.20 -4.65 0.09
C ASN A 12 -42.93 -5.50 -0.09
N ALA A 13 -41.77 -5.02 0.36
CA ALA A 13 -40.52 -5.77 0.33
C ALA A 13 -40.51 -6.96 1.32
N ALA A 14 -41.17 -6.80 2.47
CA ALA A 14 -41.29 -7.85 3.47
C ALA A 14 -42.20 -9.00 3.01
N GLU A 15 -43.26 -8.69 2.21
CA GLU A 15 -44.20 -9.70 1.71
C GLU A 15 -43.66 -10.48 0.51
N THR A 16 -42.80 -9.88 -0.32
CA THR A 16 -42.31 -10.50 -1.57
C THR A 16 -40.95 -11.17 -1.46
N GLY A 17 -40.24 -10.98 -0.32
CA GLY A 17 -38.87 -11.52 -0.11
C GLY A 17 -37.82 -10.89 -1.03
N ARG A 18 -38.15 -9.80 -1.73
CA ARG A 18 -37.24 -9.04 -2.59
C ARG A 18 -36.89 -7.73 -1.91
N GLY A 19 -35.61 -7.40 -1.86
CA GLY A 19 -35.16 -6.13 -1.27
C GLY A 19 -35.75 -4.93 -2.00
N PRO A 20 -36.00 -3.78 -1.31
CA PRO A 20 -36.77 -2.65 -1.81
C PRO A 20 -36.18 -1.92 -3.03
N TRP A 21 -35.09 -2.42 -3.60
CA TRP A 21 -34.31 -1.70 -4.60
C TRP A 21 -34.16 -2.42 -5.96
N THR A 22 -34.83 -3.57 -6.20
CA THR A 22 -34.54 -4.34 -7.40
C THR A 22 -35.46 -4.10 -8.59
N ASP A 23 -36.76 -3.94 -8.44
CA ASP A 23 -37.65 -3.87 -9.63
C ASP A 23 -38.47 -2.55 -9.73
N THR A 24 -38.81 -1.91 -8.62
CA THR A 24 -39.64 -0.70 -8.62
C THR A 24 -38.91 0.58 -9.05
N ALA A 25 -37.57 0.61 -8.94
CA ALA A 25 -36.77 1.75 -9.36
C ALA A 25 -36.66 1.86 -10.89
N VAL A 26 -36.71 0.72 -11.58
CA VAL A 26 -36.68 0.63 -13.05
C VAL A 26 -38.04 0.99 -13.66
N GLU A 27 -39.14 0.55 -13.02
CA GLU A 27 -40.49 0.84 -13.50
C GLU A 27 -40.96 2.28 -13.24
N SER A 28 -40.37 2.96 -12.25
CA SER A 28 -40.75 4.34 -11.89
C SER A 28 -40.08 5.43 -12.74
N GLY A 29 -39.21 5.09 -13.68
CA GLY A 29 -38.51 6.05 -14.55
C GLY A 29 -37.55 7.00 -13.78
N LEU A 30 -37.19 6.64 -12.54
CA LEU A 30 -36.29 7.41 -11.68
C LEU A 30 -34.82 7.14 -11.98
N MET A 31 -34.51 6.14 -12.81
CA MET A 31 -33.17 5.89 -13.34
C MET A 31 -33.17 6.07 -14.86
N HIS A 32 -32.37 6.97 -15.37
CA HIS A 32 -32.07 7.06 -16.79
C HIS A 32 -31.43 5.75 -17.26
N GLU A 33 -31.72 5.28 -18.47
CA GLU A 33 -31.12 4.06 -19.08
C GLU A 33 -29.58 4.08 -19.06
N ALA A 34 -28.96 5.24 -18.90
CA ALA A 34 -27.52 5.40 -18.74
C ALA A 34 -27.00 4.96 -17.33
N ASP A 35 -27.87 4.87 -16.31
CA ASP A 35 -27.49 4.51 -14.94
C ASP A 35 -27.58 2.98 -14.67
N THR A 36 -28.01 2.19 -15.66
CA THR A 36 -28.23 0.74 -15.48
C THR A 36 -26.97 -0.11 -15.61
N CYS A 37 -25.86 0.44 -16.06
CA CYS A 37 -24.59 -0.29 -16.16
C CYS A 37 -23.63 0.10 -15.05
N ASP A 38 -23.72 -0.57 -13.91
CA ASP A 38 -22.70 -0.47 -12.87
C ASP A 38 -21.35 -0.90 -13.47
N PRO A 39 -20.35 0.00 -13.57
CA PRO A 39 -19.07 -0.32 -14.18
C PRO A 39 -18.37 -1.49 -13.49
N ARG A 40 -18.69 -1.76 -12.22
CA ARG A 40 -18.16 -2.89 -11.45
C ARG A 40 -18.63 -4.25 -11.96
N LEU A 41 -19.71 -4.30 -12.73
CA LEU A 41 -20.18 -5.56 -13.35
C LEU A 41 -19.11 -6.16 -14.28
N ALA A 42 -18.30 -5.30 -14.92
CA ALA A 42 -17.18 -5.74 -15.77
C ALA A 42 -16.05 -6.43 -14.98
N TYR A 43 -16.01 -6.24 -13.66
CA TYR A 43 -14.99 -6.79 -12.76
C TYR A 43 -15.55 -7.91 -11.86
N ARG A 44 -16.81 -8.30 -12.04
CA ARG A 44 -17.36 -9.47 -11.35
C ARG A 44 -16.58 -10.71 -11.76
N GLY A 45 -16.16 -11.45 -10.76
CA GLY A 45 -15.36 -12.65 -10.95
C GLY A 45 -15.31 -13.45 -9.67
N ARG A 46 -14.32 -14.32 -9.59
CA ARG A 46 -14.14 -15.20 -8.44
C ARG A 46 -12.74 -15.12 -7.91
N THR A 47 -12.58 -15.09 -6.60
CA THR A 47 -11.31 -15.32 -5.94
C THR A 47 -11.12 -16.81 -5.76
N LEU A 48 -10.13 -17.37 -6.43
CA LEU A 48 -9.78 -18.79 -6.36
C LEU A 48 -9.04 -19.07 -5.05
N LEU A 49 -9.58 -19.98 -4.26
CA LEU A 49 -8.99 -20.38 -2.97
C LEU A 49 -8.28 -21.72 -3.08
N THR A 50 -8.98 -22.73 -3.61
CA THR A 50 -8.48 -24.09 -3.84
C THR A 50 -9.02 -24.64 -5.15
N ALA A 51 -8.74 -25.89 -5.51
CA ALA A 51 -9.28 -26.52 -6.70
C ALA A 51 -10.82 -26.60 -6.74
N HIS A 52 -11.47 -26.56 -5.57
CA HIS A 52 -12.92 -26.76 -5.44
C HIS A 52 -13.65 -25.63 -4.70
N THR A 53 -12.89 -24.66 -4.18
CA THR A 53 -13.46 -23.53 -3.43
C THR A 53 -13.05 -22.20 -4.05
N GLU A 54 -14.04 -21.40 -4.33
CA GLU A 54 -13.92 -20.03 -4.80
C GLU A 54 -14.93 -19.14 -4.09
N ILE A 55 -14.69 -17.83 -4.06
CA ILE A 55 -15.64 -16.85 -3.52
C ILE A 55 -15.90 -15.77 -4.57
N GLU A 56 -17.14 -15.28 -4.61
CA GLU A 56 -17.52 -14.16 -5.48
C GLU A 56 -16.76 -12.91 -5.07
N THR A 57 -16.23 -12.17 -6.07
CA THR A 57 -15.56 -10.89 -5.83
C THR A 57 -16.54 -9.78 -5.46
N ASP A 58 -17.83 -9.92 -5.85
CA ASP A 58 -18.88 -9.02 -5.42
C ASP A 58 -19.18 -9.21 -3.93
N THR A 59 -18.68 -8.29 -3.11
CA THR A 59 -18.82 -8.33 -1.65
C THR A 59 -20.24 -8.10 -1.17
N TRP A 60 -21.11 -7.50 -2.00
CA TRP A 60 -22.50 -7.24 -1.67
C TRP A 60 -23.39 -8.46 -1.92
N GLN A 61 -23.09 -9.25 -2.95
CA GLN A 61 -23.78 -10.51 -3.19
C GLN A 61 -23.34 -11.61 -2.23
N SER A 62 -22.03 -11.78 -2.05
CA SER A 62 -21.48 -12.83 -1.19
C SER A 62 -21.66 -12.55 0.29
N GLY A 63 -21.80 -11.27 0.68
CA GLY A 63 -21.74 -10.83 2.07
C GLY A 63 -20.36 -10.99 2.71
N LEU A 64 -19.37 -11.51 1.97
CA LEU A 64 -17.98 -11.69 2.43
C LEU A 64 -17.14 -10.46 2.07
N ASN A 65 -16.12 -10.16 2.86
CA ASN A 65 -15.05 -9.31 2.38
C ASN A 65 -14.09 -10.17 1.53
N ASN A 66 -13.46 -9.61 0.53
CA ASN A 66 -12.50 -10.34 -0.29
C ASN A 66 -11.08 -10.35 0.31
N ASN A 67 -10.96 -10.11 1.63
CA ASN A 67 -9.68 -10.24 2.32
C ASN A 67 -9.35 -11.73 2.51
N VAL A 68 -8.15 -12.10 2.09
CA VAL A 68 -7.66 -13.48 2.16
C VAL A 68 -6.38 -13.54 3.00
N LEU A 69 -6.34 -14.43 3.98
CA LEU A 69 -5.12 -14.75 4.70
C LEU A 69 -4.56 -16.08 4.20
N VAL A 70 -3.30 -16.08 3.78
CA VAL A 70 -2.61 -17.29 3.32
C VAL A 70 -1.43 -17.59 4.25
N LEU A 71 -1.46 -18.72 4.92
CA LEU A 71 -0.43 -19.16 5.86
C LEU A 71 0.24 -20.45 5.38
N GLY A 72 1.56 -20.50 5.43
CA GLY A 72 2.31 -21.72 5.09
C GLY A 72 3.81 -21.48 4.91
N CYS A 73 4.59 -22.54 4.99
CA CYS A 73 6.04 -22.48 4.89
C CYS A 73 6.53 -21.88 3.56
N SER A 74 7.80 -21.46 3.55
CA SER A 74 8.48 -21.08 2.31
C SER A 74 8.52 -22.28 1.36
N GLY A 75 8.36 -22.05 0.06
CA GLY A 75 8.28 -23.13 -0.94
C GLY A 75 6.95 -23.89 -0.96
N GLY A 76 5.98 -23.59 -0.08
CA GLY A 76 4.67 -24.25 -0.04
C GLY A 76 3.74 -23.90 -1.20
N GLY A 77 4.20 -23.11 -2.17
CA GLY A 77 3.44 -22.81 -3.38
C GLY A 77 2.44 -21.67 -3.27
N LYS A 78 2.50 -20.84 -2.22
CA LYS A 78 1.58 -19.71 -2.00
C LYS A 78 1.44 -18.81 -3.23
N THR A 79 2.56 -18.35 -3.77
CA THR A 79 2.60 -17.48 -4.95
C THR A 79 2.10 -18.22 -6.20
N ARG A 80 2.54 -19.47 -6.44
CA ARG A 80 2.17 -20.26 -7.63
C ARG A 80 0.70 -20.68 -7.62
N HIS A 81 0.16 -21.08 -6.47
CA HIS A 81 -1.16 -21.71 -6.38
C HIS A 81 -2.26 -20.76 -5.93
N HIS A 82 -1.92 -19.55 -5.45
CA HIS A 82 -2.92 -18.56 -5.05
C HIS A 82 -2.71 -17.20 -5.74
N VAL A 83 -1.50 -16.62 -5.66
CA VAL A 83 -1.28 -15.27 -6.21
C VAL A 83 -1.45 -15.24 -7.72
N LYS A 84 -0.67 -16.05 -8.45
CA LYS A 84 -0.70 -16.07 -9.92
C LYS A 84 -2.08 -16.42 -10.50
N PRO A 85 -2.80 -17.47 -10.03
CA PRO A 85 -4.15 -17.74 -10.53
C PRO A 85 -5.12 -16.58 -10.34
N ASN A 86 -5.03 -15.87 -9.20
CA ASN A 86 -5.91 -14.74 -8.93
C ASN A 86 -5.53 -13.47 -9.73
N LEU A 87 -4.27 -13.25 -10.07
CA LEU A 87 -3.87 -12.20 -11.01
C LEU A 87 -4.37 -12.49 -12.44
N LEU A 88 -4.38 -13.77 -12.85
CA LEU A 88 -4.92 -14.21 -14.15
C LEU A 88 -6.44 -14.02 -14.26
N GLN A 89 -7.17 -13.89 -13.16
CA GLN A 89 -8.59 -13.55 -13.20
C GLN A 89 -8.85 -12.17 -13.79
N ALA A 90 -7.89 -11.25 -13.72
CA ALA A 90 -8.01 -9.88 -14.24
C ALA A 90 -9.29 -9.15 -13.76
N SER A 91 -9.69 -9.36 -12.51
CA SER A 91 -10.97 -8.96 -11.93
C SER A 91 -10.92 -7.63 -11.14
N GLY A 92 -10.03 -6.72 -11.50
CA GLY A 92 -9.85 -5.41 -10.85
C GLY A 92 -8.43 -4.90 -11.03
N SER A 93 -8.07 -3.82 -10.37
CA SER A 93 -6.70 -3.32 -10.31
C SER A 93 -5.91 -4.01 -9.21
N TYR A 94 -4.60 -4.05 -9.35
CA TYR A 94 -3.70 -4.76 -8.45
C TYR A 94 -2.55 -3.88 -7.96
N ILE A 95 -2.25 -3.95 -6.65
CA ILE A 95 -1.00 -3.48 -6.04
C ILE A 95 -0.35 -4.70 -5.40
N VAL A 96 0.76 -5.15 -5.97
CA VAL A 96 1.39 -6.45 -5.65
C VAL A 96 2.77 -6.23 -5.09
N LEU A 97 3.02 -6.69 -3.86
CA LEU A 97 4.38 -6.82 -3.35
C LEU A 97 5.05 -8.02 -4.01
N ASP A 98 6.20 -7.79 -4.61
CA ASP A 98 6.97 -8.79 -5.37
C ASP A 98 8.43 -8.78 -4.91
N CYS A 99 8.73 -9.52 -3.85
CA CYS A 99 10.07 -9.51 -3.22
C CYS A 99 11.23 -9.87 -4.14
N LYS A 100 10.96 -10.47 -5.30
CA LYS A 100 12.00 -10.91 -6.25
C LYS A 100 11.88 -10.27 -7.63
N GLY A 101 10.88 -9.41 -7.84
CA GLY A 101 10.56 -8.88 -9.17
C GLY A 101 10.14 -9.96 -10.19
N SER A 102 9.85 -11.18 -9.72
CA SER A 102 9.51 -12.29 -10.59
C SER A 102 8.07 -12.22 -11.10
N LEU A 103 7.14 -11.75 -10.28
CA LEU A 103 5.73 -11.61 -10.66
C LEU A 103 5.54 -10.59 -11.79
N TYR A 104 6.27 -9.46 -11.72
CA TYR A 104 6.26 -8.47 -12.79
C TYR A 104 6.67 -9.10 -14.12
N ARG A 105 7.76 -9.84 -14.16
CA ARG A 105 8.28 -10.48 -15.38
C ARG A 105 7.37 -11.59 -15.89
N GLU A 106 6.78 -12.40 -14.99
CA GLU A 106 5.99 -13.56 -15.36
C GLU A 106 4.53 -13.22 -15.70
N VAL A 107 3.91 -12.27 -15.00
CA VAL A 107 2.48 -11.96 -15.14
C VAL A 107 2.22 -10.60 -15.79
N GLY A 108 3.18 -9.67 -15.71
CA GLY A 108 3.05 -8.32 -16.27
C GLY A 108 2.70 -8.31 -17.76
N PRO A 109 3.40 -9.06 -18.63
CA PRO A 109 3.08 -9.13 -20.05
C PRO A 109 1.64 -9.57 -20.33
N TYR A 110 1.17 -10.59 -19.63
CA TYR A 110 -0.22 -11.06 -19.74
C TYR A 110 -1.23 -9.97 -19.34
N LEU A 111 -1.00 -9.26 -18.24
CA LEU A 111 -1.88 -8.18 -17.82
C LEU A 111 -1.87 -7.00 -18.81
N ALA A 112 -0.71 -6.68 -19.39
CA ALA A 112 -0.61 -5.66 -20.42
C ALA A 112 -1.45 -6.01 -21.66
N GLU A 113 -1.40 -7.25 -22.14
CA GLU A 113 -2.26 -7.74 -23.22
C GLU A 113 -3.75 -7.79 -22.83
N ALA A 114 -4.05 -8.00 -21.54
CA ALA A 114 -5.41 -7.93 -21.00
C ALA A 114 -5.92 -6.48 -20.82
N GLY A 115 -5.17 -5.47 -21.30
CA GLY A 115 -5.55 -4.06 -21.31
C GLY A 115 -5.25 -3.31 -20.01
N TYR A 116 -4.33 -3.79 -19.18
CA TYR A 116 -3.85 -3.10 -17.99
C TYR A 116 -2.74 -2.09 -18.33
N VAL A 117 -2.72 -0.99 -17.61
CA VAL A 117 -1.51 -0.19 -17.45
C VAL A 117 -0.66 -0.92 -16.38
N VAL A 118 0.46 -1.50 -16.82
CA VAL A 118 1.34 -2.28 -15.95
C VAL A 118 2.58 -1.47 -15.60
N ASP A 119 2.81 -1.32 -14.31
CA ASP A 119 3.91 -0.54 -13.78
C ASP A 119 4.76 -1.36 -12.79
N GLN A 120 6.03 -1.00 -12.68
CA GLN A 120 6.95 -1.50 -11.66
C GLN A 120 7.50 -0.33 -10.84
N LEU A 121 7.51 -0.49 -9.53
CA LEU A 121 8.23 0.35 -8.58
C LEU A 121 9.21 -0.55 -7.84
N ASP A 122 10.50 -0.28 -7.96
CA ASP A 122 11.53 -1.10 -7.35
C ASP A 122 12.23 -0.35 -6.22
N PHE A 123 11.89 -0.68 -4.98
CA PHE A 123 12.54 -0.12 -3.80
C PHE A 123 13.91 -0.76 -3.51
N SER A 124 14.26 -1.89 -4.15
CA SER A 124 15.58 -2.50 -3.95
C SER A 124 16.70 -1.76 -4.68
N THR A 125 16.37 -1.15 -5.81
CA THR A 125 17.28 -0.37 -6.65
C THR A 125 16.86 1.09 -6.80
N MET A 126 15.69 1.46 -6.23
CA MET A 126 14.98 2.73 -6.49
C MET A 126 14.69 2.94 -7.98
N GLY A 127 14.57 1.84 -8.72
CA GLY A 127 14.27 1.75 -10.14
C GLY A 127 12.79 1.55 -10.45
N GLY A 128 12.51 0.99 -11.64
CA GLY A 128 11.15 0.65 -12.10
C GLY A 128 10.64 1.61 -13.17
N THR A 129 9.40 1.43 -13.63
CA THR A 129 8.76 2.25 -14.69
C THR A 129 8.14 3.53 -14.15
N VAL A 130 7.91 3.60 -12.83
CA VAL A 130 7.34 4.76 -12.13
C VAL A 130 8.16 5.12 -10.90
N GLY A 131 8.09 6.39 -10.49
CA GLY A 131 8.64 6.88 -9.24
C GLY A 131 7.58 6.90 -8.12
N TYR A 132 8.06 7.11 -6.91
CA TYR A 132 7.20 7.36 -5.77
C TYR A 132 7.75 8.52 -4.94
N ASN A 133 6.97 9.57 -4.84
CA ASN A 133 7.26 10.73 -4.01
C ASN A 133 6.20 10.84 -2.90
N PRO A 134 6.56 10.64 -1.63
CA PRO A 134 5.58 10.73 -0.53
C PRO A 134 4.86 12.07 -0.47
N LEU A 135 5.54 13.18 -0.80
CA LEU A 135 4.94 14.52 -0.70
C LEU A 135 3.94 14.81 -1.82
N ALA A 136 4.03 14.12 -2.97
CA ALA A 136 3.04 14.24 -4.05
C ALA A 136 1.64 13.74 -3.64
N ASN A 137 1.54 13.00 -2.54
CA ASN A 137 0.28 12.45 -2.02
C ASN A 137 -0.28 13.25 -0.84
N VAL A 138 0.31 14.40 -0.49
CA VAL A 138 -0.23 15.32 0.50
C VAL A 138 -1.43 16.03 -0.11
N ARG A 139 -2.57 15.98 0.56
CA ARG A 139 -3.79 16.67 0.12
C ARG A 139 -3.70 18.15 0.46
N PHE A 140 -4.36 18.94 -0.37
CA PHE A 140 -4.50 20.38 -0.17
C PHE A 140 -5.97 20.75 0.00
N VAL A 141 -6.28 21.60 0.98
CA VAL A 141 -7.63 22.15 1.23
C VAL A 141 -7.49 23.65 1.22
N ASP A 142 -8.27 24.32 0.38
CA ASP A 142 -8.23 25.79 0.21
C ASP A 142 -6.83 26.35 -0.11
N GLY A 143 -6.00 25.54 -0.78
CA GLY A 143 -4.62 25.89 -1.15
C GLY A 143 -3.57 25.59 -0.08
N GLU A 144 -3.97 25.14 1.11
CA GLU A 144 -3.09 24.82 2.23
C GLU A 144 -2.84 23.30 2.33
N PRO A 145 -1.60 22.85 2.62
CA PRO A 145 -1.29 21.42 2.77
C PRO A 145 -1.95 20.87 4.05
N LEU A 146 -2.60 19.72 3.92
CA LEU A 146 -3.31 19.08 5.02
C LEU A 146 -2.33 18.54 6.05
N GLN A 147 -2.32 19.14 7.24
CA GLN A 147 -1.37 18.81 8.30
C GLN A 147 -1.46 17.36 8.78
N GLN A 148 -2.63 16.74 8.69
CA GLN A 148 -2.81 15.31 9.03
C GLN A 148 -1.95 14.40 8.13
N ASP A 149 -1.82 14.71 6.85
CA ASP A 149 -1.02 13.92 5.91
C ASP A 149 0.47 14.13 6.20
N ILE A 150 0.88 15.36 6.54
CA ILE A 150 2.26 15.67 6.94
C ILE A 150 2.63 14.94 8.22
N ILE A 151 1.76 14.95 9.24
CA ILE A 151 1.95 14.22 10.50
C ILE A 151 2.05 12.71 10.23
N ALA A 152 1.24 12.18 9.32
CA ALA A 152 1.29 10.77 8.96
C ALA A 152 2.63 10.37 8.32
N ILE A 153 3.18 11.21 7.42
CA ILE A 153 4.51 11.03 6.82
C ILE A 153 5.59 11.10 7.89
N ALA A 154 5.59 12.17 8.70
CA ALA A 154 6.60 12.38 9.73
C ALA A 154 6.61 11.25 10.78
N SER A 155 5.44 10.78 11.20
CA SER A 155 5.30 9.66 12.14
C SER A 155 5.72 8.32 11.54
N ALA A 156 5.58 8.13 10.23
CA ALA A 156 6.08 6.93 9.54
C ALA A 156 7.61 6.92 9.45
N ILE A 157 8.24 8.10 9.33
CA ILE A 157 9.69 8.25 9.28
C ILE A 157 10.30 8.19 10.69
N CYS A 158 9.64 8.80 11.67
CA CYS A 158 10.05 8.82 13.07
C CYS A 158 9.03 8.08 13.96
N PRO A 159 8.90 6.76 13.85
CA PRO A 159 7.90 6.01 14.60
C PRO A 159 8.28 5.96 16.10
N ILE A 160 7.26 5.95 16.94
CA ILE A 160 7.42 5.57 18.36
C ILE A 160 7.42 4.04 18.40
N GLU A 161 8.57 3.46 18.73
CA GLU A 161 8.70 2.01 18.83
C GLU A 161 8.16 1.49 20.17
N ASP A 162 7.63 0.27 20.17
CA ASP A 162 7.00 -0.34 21.35
C ASP A 162 7.91 -0.52 22.57
N HIS A 163 9.24 -0.49 22.33
CA HIS A 163 10.28 -0.66 23.36
C HIS A 163 10.90 0.67 23.81
N GLU A 164 10.42 1.77 23.26
CA GLU A 164 10.95 3.08 23.58
C GLU A 164 10.54 3.47 25.02
N SER A 165 11.52 3.64 25.86
CA SER A 165 11.31 4.01 27.26
C SER A 165 10.79 5.44 27.43
N ASP A 166 11.03 6.30 26.43
CA ASP A 166 10.63 7.71 26.42
C ASP A 166 10.16 8.12 25.00
N PRO A 167 8.85 8.19 24.77
CA PRO A 167 8.27 8.56 23.49
C PRO A 167 8.52 10.04 23.11
N PHE A 168 9.04 10.85 24.01
CA PHE A 168 9.33 12.27 23.75
C PHE A 168 10.29 12.46 22.57
N TRP A 169 11.34 11.64 22.49
CA TRP A 169 12.41 11.82 21.50
C TRP A 169 11.96 11.60 20.06
N PRO A 170 11.35 10.48 19.70
CA PRO A 170 10.84 10.30 18.34
C PRO A 170 9.70 11.27 18.02
N GLN A 171 8.85 11.61 19.00
CA GLN A 171 7.78 12.59 18.79
C GLN A 171 8.36 13.98 18.51
N ALA A 172 9.40 14.40 19.22
CA ALA A 172 10.07 15.67 18.98
C ALA A 172 10.74 15.70 17.58
N ALA A 173 11.39 14.60 17.18
CA ALA A 173 11.96 14.47 15.85
C ALA A 173 10.86 14.54 14.75
N ALA A 174 9.73 13.86 14.94
CA ALA A 174 8.59 13.94 14.03
C ALA A 174 8.04 15.38 13.93
N ASN A 175 7.96 16.12 15.03
CA ASN A 175 7.48 17.50 15.02
C ASN A 175 8.43 18.44 14.22
N TYR A 176 9.75 18.27 14.33
CA TYR A 176 10.70 18.99 13.47
C TYR A 176 10.50 18.63 12.00
N LEU A 177 10.35 17.35 11.72
CA LEU A 177 10.12 16.87 10.36
C LEU A 177 8.82 17.43 9.78
N CYS A 178 7.73 17.52 10.56
CA CYS A 178 6.51 18.19 10.15
C CYS A 178 6.77 19.64 9.74
N ALA A 179 7.53 20.40 10.55
CA ALA A 179 7.86 21.78 10.21
C ALA A 179 8.67 21.88 8.92
N TYR A 180 9.63 20.97 8.69
CA TYR A 180 10.46 20.96 7.48
C TYR A 180 9.66 20.57 6.23
N ILE A 181 8.78 19.57 6.33
CA ILE A 181 7.88 19.20 5.23
C ILE A 181 6.93 20.37 4.91
N THR A 182 6.32 20.98 5.92
CA THR A 182 5.41 22.11 5.71
C THR A 182 6.15 23.28 5.04
N TYR A 183 7.41 23.56 5.46
CA TYR A 183 8.25 24.59 4.80
C TYR A 183 8.45 24.27 3.31
N VAL A 184 8.77 23.04 2.95
CA VAL A 184 8.96 22.65 1.55
C VAL A 184 7.67 22.85 0.74
N LEU A 185 6.51 22.52 1.30
CA LEU A 185 5.23 22.63 0.61
C LEU A 185 4.72 24.08 0.49
N GLU A 186 5.10 24.96 1.42
CA GLU A 186 4.69 26.38 1.41
C GLU A 186 5.69 27.27 0.67
N ALA A 187 7.01 27.07 0.89
CA ALA A 187 8.04 27.99 0.42
C ALA A 187 8.61 27.65 -0.95
N LEU A 188 8.47 26.40 -1.43
CA LEU A 188 9.11 25.95 -2.67
C LEU A 188 8.08 25.70 -3.78
N PRO A 189 8.49 25.80 -5.04
CA PRO A 189 7.62 25.43 -6.16
C PRO A 189 7.30 23.92 -6.14
N SER A 190 6.18 23.54 -6.74
CA SER A 190 5.69 22.14 -6.72
C SER A 190 6.68 21.11 -7.31
N THR A 191 7.58 21.53 -8.19
CA THR A 191 8.66 20.71 -8.74
C THR A 191 9.67 20.28 -7.67
N GLU A 192 9.75 21.01 -6.56
CA GLU A 192 10.66 20.76 -5.43
C GLU A 192 9.93 20.10 -4.24
N TRP A 193 8.66 19.75 -4.36
CA TRP A 193 7.92 19.06 -3.30
C TRP A 193 8.31 17.59 -3.21
N HIS A 194 9.50 17.32 -2.67
CA HIS A 194 10.01 15.96 -2.48
C HIS A 194 10.93 15.83 -1.27
N MET A 195 11.18 14.62 -0.83
CA MET A 195 12.01 14.35 0.35
C MET A 195 13.44 14.84 0.20
N GLY A 196 13.98 14.95 -1.01
CA GLY A 196 15.30 15.56 -1.25
C GLY A 196 15.37 17.03 -0.80
N SER A 197 14.31 17.82 -1.03
CA SER A 197 14.22 19.20 -0.55
C SER A 197 14.05 19.27 0.97
N VAL A 198 13.35 18.32 1.57
CA VAL A 198 13.26 18.19 3.04
C VAL A 198 14.65 17.93 3.63
N MET A 199 15.46 17.10 2.97
CA MET A 199 16.87 16.89 3.37
C MET A 199 17.70 18.18 3.35
N GLN A 200 17.51 19.05 2.35
CA GLN A 200 18.20 20.35 2.29
C GLN A 200 17.79 21.26 3.45
N VAL A 201 16.50 21.28 3.83
CA VAL A 201 16.03 22.02 5.02
C VAL A 201 16.66 21.43 6.30
N PHE A 202 16.73 20.12 6.41
CA PHE A 202 17.41 19.44 7.52
C PHE A 202 18.91 19.78 7.58
N GLU A 203 19.62 19.80 6.46
CA GLU A 203 21.04 20.22 6.38
C GLU A 203 21.23 21.68 6.79
N ALA A 204 20.28 22.54 6.42
CA ALA A 204 20.26 23.93 6.90
C ALA A 204 20.06 23.99 8.43
N ALA A 205 19.29 23.07 9.02
CA ALA A 205 19.15 22.98 10.48
C ALA A 205 20.47 22.56 11.15
N CYS A 206 21.14 21.55 10.60
CA CYS A 206 22.46 21.11 11.12
C CYS A 206 23.51 22.19 11.03
N SER A 207 23.44 23.09 10.03
CA SER A 207 24.40 24.21 9.86
C SER A 207 23.95 25.51 10.51
N GLY A 208 22.86 25.53 11.29
CA GLY A 208 22.34 26.72 11.98
C GLY A 208 21.69 27.76 11.06
N ARG A 209 21.43 27.47 9.81
CA ARG A 209 20.81 28.40 8.84
C ARG A 209 19.28 28.38 8.86
N VAL A 210 18.69 27.34 9.40
CA VAL A 210 17.24 27.08 9.34
C VAL A 210 16.42 28.18 10.01
N ASP A 211 16.88 28.74 11.14
CA ASP A 211 16.14 29.82 11.83
C ASP A 211 15.94 31.03 10.91
N ARG A 212 16.96 31.38 10.09
CA ARG A 212 16.85 32.47 9.11
C ARG A 212 15.90 32.14 7.99
N MET A 213 15.87 30.87 7.51
CA MET A 213 14.98 30.45 6.46
C MET A 213 13.51 30.58 6.89
N PHE A 214 13.17 30.11 8.09
CA PHE A 214 11.80 30.24 8.60
C PHE A 214 11.41 31.68 8.91
N ALA A 215 12.36 32.52 9.41
CA ALA A 215 12.11 33.95 9.62
C ALA A 215 11.91 34.70 8.31
N GLN A 216 12.58 34.32 7.24
CA GLN A 216 12.40 34.89 5.91
C GLN A 216 11.02 34.53 5.36
N LEU A 217 10.60 33.27 5.45
CA LEU A 217 9.24 32.84 5.03
C LEU A 217 8.15 33.59 5.80
N ASP A 218 8.31 33.78 7.12
CA ASP A 218 7.35 34.52 7.96
C ASP A 218 7.24 35.99 7.54
N ALA A 219 8.31 36.57 7.01
CA ALA A 219 8.33 37.94 6.52
C ALA A 219 7.76 38.07 5.09
N ASP A 220 8.06 37.11 4.22
CA ASP A 220 7.63 37.13 2.81
C ASP A 220 6.16 36.72 2.65
N GLU A 221 5.69 35.76 3.46
CA GLU A 221 4.33 35.25 3.47
C GLU A 221 3.71 35.29 4.87
N PRO A 222 3.23 36.47 5.30
CA PRO A 222 2.60 36.61 6.61
C PRO A 222 1.33 35.74 6.69
N GLY A 223 1.39 34.68 7.49
CA GLY A 223 0.30 33.72 7.64
C GLY A 223 0.70 32.29 7.26
N ALA A 224 1.89 32.07 6.66
CA ALA A 224 2.43 30.75 6.44
C ALA A 224 2.50 29.95 7.76
N PHE A 225 2.12 28.68 7.72
CA PHE A 225 1.99 27.85 8.93
C PHE A 225 3.34 27.28 9.39
N ALA A 226 4.26 27.01 8.47
CA ALA A 226 5.55 26.41 8.76
C ALA A 226 6.37 27.21 9.80
N PRO A 227 6.50 28.57 9.74
CA PRO A 227 7.21 29.33 10.75
C PRO A 227 6.59 29.21 12.15
N ALA A 228 5.26 29.20 12.23
CA ALA A 228 4.56 29.04 13.51
C ALA A 228 4.77 27.66 14.10
N LEU A 229 4.72 26.62 13.27
CA LEU A 229 4.97 25.22 13.66
C LEU A 229 6.42 25.04 14.13
N TYR A 230 7.37 25.59 13.39
CA TYR A 230 8.79 25.55 13.76
C TYR A 230 9.06 26.24 15.10
N ARG A 231 8.53 27.45 15.33
CA ARG A 231 8.65 28.17 16.61
C ARG A 231 8.11 27.35 17.78
N ARG A 232 6.95 26.71 17.63
CA ARG A 232 6.36 25.84 18.68
C ARG A 232 7.27 24.67 19.00
N THR A 233 7.84 24.03 17.98
CA THR A 233 8.76 22.91 18.14
C THR A 233 10.04 23.35 18.83
N ARG A 234 10.61 24.51 18.48
CA ARG A 234 11.81 25.07 19.12
C ARG A 234 11.60 25.39 20.60
N VAL A 235 10.44 25.93 20.97
CA VAL A 235 10.11 26.23 22.38
C VAL A 235 10.07 24.94 23.21
N THR A 236 9.52 23.85 22.66
CA THR A 236 9.45 22.56 23.35
C THR A 236 10.84 21.97 23.60
N CYS A 237 11.81 22.29 22.75
CA CYS A 237 13.19 21.78 22.79
C CYS A 237 14.20 22.85 23.25
N GLY A 238 13.84 23.65 24.23
CA GLY A 238 14.52 24.91 24.63
C GLY A 238 15.99 24.81 25.03
N ALA A 239 16.54 23.64 25.33
CA ALA A 239 17.96 23.44 25.60
C ALA A 239 18.73 23.05 24.34
N GLU A 240 19.85 23.71 24.05
CA GLU A 240 20.67 23.48 22.85
C GLU A 240 21.17 22.03 22.74
N LYS A 241 21.52 21.38 23.85
CA LYS A 241 21.87 19.95 23.87
C LYS A 241 20.69 19.05 23.47
N MET A 242 19.49 19.38 23.90
CA MET A 242 18.27 18.65 23.55
C MET A 242 18.00 18.79 22.07
N HIS A 243 18.09 20.01 21.52
CA HIS A 243 17.96 20.26 20.10
C HIS A 243 18.94 19.42 19.25
N SER A 244 20.24 19.45 19.62
CA SER A 244 21.26 18.66 18.93
C SER A 244 21.00 17.16 19.00
N SER A 245 20.49 16.65 20.13
CA SER A 245 20.13 15.22 20.26
C SER A 245 18.95 14.84 19.34
N ILE A 246 17.94 15.71 19.26
CA ILE A 246 16.79 15.49 18.38
C ILE A 246 17.20 15.50 16.90
N LEU A 247 18.07 16.45 16.50
CA LEU A 247 18.63 16.46 15.14
C LEU A 247 19.43 15.20 14.85
N GLY A 248 20.14 14.63 15.84
CA GLY A 248 20.82 13.35 15.69
C GLY A 248 19.87 12.18 15.43
N ILE A 249 18.74 12.13 16.15
CA ILE A 249 17.70 11.12 15.93
C ILE A 249 17.06 11.30 14.54
N LEU A 250 16.77 12.54 14.18
CA LEU A 250 16.20 12.86 12.88
C LEU A 250 17.15 12.50 11.74
N ALA A 251 18.46 12.75 11.89
CA ALA A 251 19.50 12.35 10.94
C ALA A 251 19.45 10.83 10.67
N ALA A 252 19.44 10.04 11.73
CA ALA A 252 19.39 8.58 11.61
C ALA A 252 18.13 8.08 10.90
N ASN A 253 16.98 8.71 11.16
CA ASN A 253 15.71 8.33 10.55
C ASN A 253 15.58 8.81 9.09
N LEU A 254 16.14 9.96 8.75
CA LEU A 254 16.09 10.53 7.40
C LEU A 254 17.14 9.95 6.44
N MET A 255 18.20 9.34 6.95
CA MET A 255 19.32 8.88 6.13
C MET A 255 18.90 8.06 4.91
N PRO A 256 17.99 7.06 5.01
CA PRO A 256 17.60 6.28 3.84
C PRO A 256 16.82 7.09 2.80
N PHE A 257 16.13 8.14 3.21
CA PHE A 257 15.33 9.00 2.33
C PHE A 257 16.18 10.03 1.56
N GLY A 258 17.42 10.24 1.98
CA GLY A 258 18.37 11.15 1.36
C GLY A 258 19.36 10.47 0.40
N PHE A 259 19.23 9.17 0.13
CA PHE A 259 20.10 8.49 -0.82
C PHE A 259 19.91 9.07 -2.24
N PRO A 260 20.99 9.17 -3.04
CA PRO A 260 20.89 9.70 -4.40
C PRO A 260 19.85 8.94 -5.26
N GLU A 261 19.78 7.62 -5.11
CA GLU A 261 18.83 6.76 -5.79
C GLU A 261 17.39 7.09 -5.40
N ALA A 262 17.13 7.33 -4.12
CA ALA A 262 15.82 7.72 -3.62
C ALA A 262 15.40 9.09 -4.20
N THR A 263 16.34 10.04 -4.27
CA THR A 263 16.09 11.36 -4.86
C THR A 263 15.74 11.26 -6.34
N LYS A 264 16.41 10.38 -7.10
CA LYS A 264 16.05 10.11 -8.50
C LYS A 264 14.62 9.57 -8.62
N ALA A 265 14.21 8.65 -7.74
CA ALA A 265 12.86 8.11 -7.74
C ALA A 265 11.80 9.18 -7.43
N TYR A 266 12.07 10.12 -6.52
CA TYR A 266 11.16 11.22 -6.21
C TYR A 266 10.97 12.19 -7.38
N ARG A 267 12.00 12.41 -8.18
CA ARG A 267 12.01 13.35 -9.32
C ARG A 267 11.64 12.71 -10.65
N ARG A 268 11.34 11.41 -10.68
CA ARG A 268 10.95 10.74 -11.93
C ARG A 268 9.71 11.40 -12.51
N ALA A 269 9.69 11.65 -13.81
CA ALA A 269 8.60 12.35 -14.50
C ALA A 269 7.24 11.66 -14.33
N ARG A 270 7.26 10.31 -14.31
CA ARG A 270 6.05 9.51 -14.08
C ARG A 270 6.03 9.01 -12.64
N GLN A 271 5.11 9.52 -11.85
CA GLN A 271 4.87 9.13 -10.46
C GLN A 271 3.65 8.22 -10.36
N VAL A 272 3.61 7.39 -9.30
CA VAL A 272 2.42 6.57 -9.00
C VAL A 272 1.24 7.48 -8.67
N ASP A 273 0.15 7.35 -9.43
CA ASP A 273 -1.15 7.94 -9.12
C ASP A 273 -2.06 6.86 -8.50
N PHE A 274 -2.19 6.86 -7.18
CA PHE A 274 -3.01 5.89 -6.48
C PHE A 274 -4.50 5.96 -6.86
N ARG A 275 -5.05 7.15 -7.11
CA ARG A 275 -6.47 7.33 -7.44
C ARG A 275 -6.83 6.69 -8.78
N SER A 276 -5.87 6.60 -9.71
CA SER A 276 -6.09 5.98 -11.01
C SER A 276 -6.42 4.49 -10.95
N PHE A 277 -5.97 3.78 -9.89
CA PHE A 277 -6.29 2.35 -9.70
C PHE A 277 -7.78 2.09 -9.48
N GLY A 278 -8.51 3.05 -8.91
CA GLY A 278 -9.95 2.96 -8.76
C GLY A 278 -10.75 3.35 -10.01
N ARG A 279 -10.10 3.85 -11.07
CA ARG A 279 -10.74 4.39 -12.28
C ARG A 279 -10.51 3.53 -13.52
N GLU A 280 -9.35 2.91 -13.64
CA GLU A 280 -8.93 2.13 -14.79
C GLU A 280 -8.16 0.88 -14.37
N LYS A 281 -8.03 -0.10 -15.27
CA LYS A 281 -7.29 -1.33 -15.01
C LYS A 281 -5.81 -1.05 -14.90
N ARG A 282 -5.27 -1.15 -13.68
CA ARG A 282 -3.85 -0.97 -13.41
C ARG A 282 -3.28 -2.12 -12.61
N ALA A 283 -2.04 -2.44 -12.86
CA ALA A 283 -1.28 -3.38 -12.05
C ALA A 283 0.08 -2.76 -11.72
N LEU A 284 0.35 -2.57 -10.43
CA LEU A 284 1.63 -2.11 -9.94
C LEU A 284 2.33 -3.24 -9.19
N PHE A 285 3.51 -3.59 -9.64
CA PHE A 285 4.38 -4.53 -8.95
C PHE A 285 5.43 -3.76 -8.17
N VAL A 286 5.43 -3.94 -6.86
CA VAL A 286 6.34 -3.24 -5.94
C VAL A 286 7.41 -4.22 -5.51
N THR A 287 8.61 -4.07 -6.04
CA THR A 287 9.77 -4.89 -5.68
C THR A 287 10.40 -4.37 -4.39
N ILE A 288 10.62 -5.25 -3.44
CA ILE A 288 11.29 -4.97 -2.17
C ILE A 288 12.44 -5.94 -1.96
N ASN A 289 13.46 -5.52 -1.20
CA ASN A 289 14.56 -6.41 -0.84
C ASN A 289 14.21 -7.18 0.45
N ASP A 290 14.30 -8.50 0.43
CA ASP A 290 14.03 -9.36 1.59
C ASP A 290 15.22 -9.41 2.57
N MET A 291 16.42 -9.06 2.14
CA MET A 291 17.64 -9.05 2.95
C MET A 291 18.00 -7.66 3.48
N ASP A 292 17.76 -6.60 2.69
CA ASP A 292 18.02 -5.22 3.08
C ASP A 292 16.72 -4.52 3.48
N ARG A 293 16.63 -4.15 4.74
CA ARG A 293 15.43 -3.56 5.35
C ARG A 293 15.50 -2.03 5.49
N SER A 294 16.53 -1.41 4.92
CA SER A 294 16.75 0.04 5.04
C SER A 294 15.58 0.88 4.52
N LEU A 295 14.86 0.39 3.51
CA LEU A 295 13.71 1.06 2.88
C LEU A 295 12.33 0.51 3.31
N ASP A 296 12.27 -0.35 4.32
CA ASP A 296 10.99 -0.89 4.85
C ASP A 296 10.02 0.23 5.26
N ARG A 297 10.54 1.32 5.83
CA ARG A 297 9.72 2.48 6.24
C ARG A 297 9.11 3.19 5.03
N LEU A 298 9.88 3.35 3.95
CA LEU A 298 9.39 3.95 2.71
C LEU A 298 8.32 3.07 2.06
N THR A 299 8.54 1.76 2.02
CA THR A 299 7.58 0.78 1.50
C THR A 299 6.29 0.76 2.35
N SER A 300 6.43 0.78 3.67
CA SER A 300 5.27 0.81 4.59
C SER A 300 4.46 2.10 4.41
N MET A 301 5.14 3.24 4.24
CA MET A 301 4.51 4.53 3.97
C MET A 301 3.80 4.51 2.61
N PHE A 302 4.41 3.94 1.57
CA PHE A 302 3.81 3.75 0.26
C PHE A 302 2.48 3.00 0.34
N ILE A 303 2.47 1.82 0.97
CA ILE A 303 1.25 0.99 1.11
C ILE A 303 0.18 1.74 1.91
N ARG A 304 0.56 2.43 2.99
CA ARG A 304 -0.39 3.23 3.78
C ARG A 304 -1.00 4.36 2.96
N GLN A 305 -0.18 5.12 2.21
CA GLN A 305 -0.67 6.20 1.37
C GLN A 305 -1.57 5.67 0.24
N ALA A 306 -1.27 4.49 -0.33
CA ALA A 306 -2.13 3.84 -1.30
C ALA A 306 -3.53 3.54 -0.72
N PHE A 307 -3.61 2.94 0.46
CA PHE A 307 -4.89 2.71 1.14
C PHE A 307 -5.65 4.02 1.42
N CYS A 308 -4.95 5.02 1.98
CA CYS A 308 -5.57 6.30 2.30
C CYS A 308 -6.10 7.01 1.04
N ALA A 309 -5.31 7.08 -0.03
CA ALA A 309 -5.69 7.74 -1.27
C ALA A 309 -6.88 7.05 -1.97
N LEU A 310 -6.92 5.71 -1.95
CA LEU A 310 -8.02 4.94 -2.52
C LEU A 310 -9.30 5.06 -1.68
N CYS A 311 -9.19 5.03 -0.35
CA CYS A 311 -10.34 5.25 0.53
C CYS A 311 -10.89 6.68 0.37
N ASP A 312 -10.01 7.67 0.33
CA ASP A 312 -10.39 9.07 0.12
C ASP A 312 -11.06 9.28 -1.25
N SER A 313 -10.52 8.65 -2.30
CA SER A 313 -11.14 8.67 -3.64
C SER A 313 -12.53 8.03 -3.63
N ALA A 314 -12.68 6.85 -2.99
CA ALA A 314 -14.00 6.22 -2.88
C ALA A 314 -15.00 7.11 -2.14
N ASP A 315 -14.58 7.74 -1.04
CA ASP A 315 -15.45 8.51 -0.17
C ASP A 315 -15.87 9.87 -0.77
N HIS A 316 -15.02 10.49 -1.60
CA HIS A 316 -15.25 11.87 -2.08
C HIS A 316 -15.46 11.99 -3.59
N ASP A 317 -14.87 11.09 -4.42
CA ASP A 317 -14.97 11.19 -5.88
C ASP A 317 -16.25 10.49 -6.41
N TYR A 318 -16.89 9.61 -5.62
CA TYR A 318 -18.04 8.80 -6.05
C TYR A 318 -19.23 8.92 -5.10
N PRO A 319 -20.45 9.13 -5.64
CA PRO A 319 -21.64 9.38 -4.81
C PRO A 319 -22.08 8.17 -3.98
N ASP A 320 -21.72 6.96 -4.38
CA ASP A 320 -22.02 5.72 -3.65
C ASP A 320 -20.88 5.25 -2.74
N HIS A 321 -19.82 6.07 -2.60
CA HIS A 321 -18.63 5.81 -1.79
C HIS A 321 -17.91 4.50 -2.17
N ARG A 322 -17.92 4.14 -3.47
CA ARG A 322 -17.33 2.90 -3.98
C ARG A 322 -16.48 3.17 -5.22
N LEU A 323 -15.34 2.53 -5.31
CA LEU A 323 -14.49 2.61 -6.50
C LEU A 323 -15.16 1.90 -7.69
N PRO A 324 -15.17 2.50 -8.90
CA PRO A 324 -15.65 1.86 -10.12
C PRO A 324 -14.87 0.60 -10.49
N VAL A 325 -13.55 0.62 -10.26
CA VAL A 325 -12.65 -0.53 -10.46
C VAL A 325 -12.23 -1.05 -9.10
N PRO A 326 -12.59 -2.28 -8.72
CA PRO A 326 -12.13 -2.87 -7.46
C PRO A 326 -10.60 -2.95 -7.41
N VAL A 327 -10.02 -2.68 -6.24
CA VAL A 327 -8.57 -2.71 -6.06
C VAL A 327 -8.17 -3.82 -5.08
N ARG A 328 -7.25 -4.68 -5.49
CA ARG A 328 -6.71 -5.74 -4.63
C ARG A 328 -5.25 -5.50 -4.32
N PHE A 329 -4.94 -5.42 -3.03
CA PHE A 329 -3.58 -5.49 -2.52
C PHE A 329 -3.19 -6.97 -2.36
N VAL A 330 -2.05 -7.35 -2.93
CA VAL A 330 -1.44 -8.67 -2.73
C VAL A 330 -0.14 -8.45 -1.99
N LEU A 331 -0.15 -8.71 -0.69
CA LEU A 331 0.98 -8.46 0.21
C LEU A 331 1.73 -9.77 0.42
N ASP A 332 2.51 -10.21 -0.60
CA ASP A 332 3.39 -11.37 -0.48
C ASP A 332 4.58 -11.01 0.41
N ASP A 333 5.02 -11.97 1.22
CA ASP A 333 6.03 -11.76 2.26
C ASP A 333 5.76 -10.55 3.19
N PHE A 334 4.49 -10.34 3.53
CA PHE A 334 4.01 -9.33 4.49
C PHE A 334 4.80 -9.35 5.83
N ALA A 335 5.59 -10.40 6.09
CA ALA A 335 6.48 -10.52 7.25
C ALA A 335 7.46 -9.35 7.37
N ASN A 336 7.89 -8.80 6.24
CA ASN A 336 8.93 -7.77 6.19
C ASN A 336 8.38 -6.35 6.40
N LEU A 337 7.08 -6.16 6.27
CA LEU A 337 6.46 -4.85 6.46
C LEU A 337 5.90 -4.65 7.87
N ASN A 338 6.05 -3.44 8.37
CA ASN A 338 5.32 -2.96 9.54
C ASN A 338 4.31 -1.89 9.07
N LEU A 339 3.05 -2.29 8.96
CA LEU A 339 1.96 -1.39 8.61
C LEU A 339 1.16 -1.06 9.87
N PRO A 340 1.46 0.04 10.57
CA PRO A 340 0.70 0.42 11.75
C PRO A 340 -0.79 0.57 11.41
N HIS A 341 -1.66 0.06 12.29
CA HIS A 341 -3.12 0.11 12.15
C HIS A 341 -3.68 -0.59 10.90
N ILE A 342 -2.98 -1.60 10.37
CA ILE A 342 -3.49 -2.38 9.21
C ILE A 342 -4.79 -3.12 9.57
N ASP A 343 -4.96 -3.52 10.81
CA ASP A 343 -6.18 -4.15 11.31
C ASP A 343 -7.40 -3.21 11.22
N ASP A 344 -7.23 -1.93 11.53
CA ASP A 344 -8.27 -0.91 11.36
C ASP A 344 -8.58 -0.69 9.87
N VAL A 345 -7.56 -0.64 9.02
CA VAL A 345 -7.72 -0.52 7.58
C VAL A 345 -8.54 -1.68 7.01
N LEU A 346 -8.18 -2.92 7.35
CA LEU A 346 -8.89 -4.13 6.88
C LEU A 346 -10.36 -4.17 7.28
N ALA A 347 -10.72 -3.52 8.40
CA ALA A 347 -12.10 -3.46 8.88
C ALA A 347 -12.99 -2.54 8.01
N VAL A 348 -12.42 -1.53 7.34
CA VAL A 348 -13.19 -0.48 6.65
C VAL A 348 -13.12 -0.52 5.12
N ILE A 349 -12.15 -1.21 4.53
CA ILE A 349 -11.90 -1.15 3.07
C ILE A 349 -12.94 -1.86 2.23
N ARG A 350 -13.67 -2.84 2.78
CA ARG A 350 -14.67 -3.64 2.05
C ARG A 350 -15.71 -2.79 1.33
N SER A 351 -16.30 -1.81 2.03
CA SER A 351 -17.36 -0.96 1.48
C SER A 351 -16.91 -0.10 0.31
N ARG A 352 -15.60 0.08 0.13
CA ARG A 352 -14.96 0.91 -0.89
C ARG A 352 -14.45 0.13 -2.10
N GLU A 353 -14.79 -1.17 -2.22
CA GLU A 353 -14.30 -2.10 -3.25
C GLU A 353 -12.77 -2.33 -3.18
N ILE A 354 -12.21 -2.25 -1.98
CA ILE A 354 -10.80 -2.55 -1.75
C ILE A 354 -10.69 -3.85 -0.97
N SER A 355 -9.75 -4.71 -1.35
CA SER A 355 -9.49 -5.98 -0.68
C SER A 355 -7.99 -6.24 -0.54
N CYS A 356 -7.64 -7.13 0.40
CA CYS A 356 -6.26 -7.43 0.70
C CYS A 356 -6.03 -8.94 0.80
N THR A 357 -5.03 -9.46 0.09
CA THR A 357 -4.48 -10.79 0.28
C THR A 357 -3.20 -10.68 1.10
N ILE A 358 -3.22 -11.22 2.31
CA ILE A 358 -2.09 -11.18 3.26
C ILE A 358 -1.44 -12.55 3.27
N ILE A 359 -0.15 -12.60 2.96
CA ILE A 359 0.60 -13.85 2.88
C ILE A 359 1.68 -13.88 3.96
N ARG A 360 1.64 -14.91 4.79
CA ARG A 360 2.56 -15.12 5.92
C ARG A 360 3.00 -16.58 6.02
N GLN A 361 3.99 -16.84 6.84
CA GLN A 361 4.38 -18.22 7.11
C GLN A 361 3.56 -18.80 8.27
N THR A 362 3.42 -18.08 9.38
CA THR A 362 2.76 -18.56 10.60
C THR A 362 2.01 -17.43 11.35
N ILE A 363 1.09 -17.82 12.22
CA ILE A 363 0.45 -16.89 13.18
C ILE A 363 1.49 -16.32 14.13
N SER A 364 2.44 -17.13 14.60
CA SER A 364 3.50 -16.69 15.53
C SER A 364 4.30 -15.51 14.95
N GLN A 365 4.60 -15.51 13.65
CA GLN A 365 5.25 -14.37 12.99
C GLN A 365 4.34 -13.12 12.93
N LEU A 366 3.04 -13.34 12.76
CA LEU A 366 2.08 -12.23 12.77
C LEU A 366 1.97 -11.61 14.18
N GLU A 367 1.86 -12.46 15.23
CA GLU A 367 1.81 -12.02 16.62
C GLU A 367 3.11 -11.32 17.07
N ALA A 368 4.27 -11.79 16.62
CA ALA A 368 5.55 -11.16 16.91
C ALA A 368 5.66 -9.75 16.31
N ARG A 369 5.00 -9.49 15.18
CA ARG A 369 5.04 -8.19 14.49
C ARG A 369 3.97 -7.21 14.98
N TYR A 370 2.74 -7.70 15.16
CA TYR A 370 1.57 -6.86 15.43
C TYR A 370 1.00 -7.01 16.84
N ARG A 371 1.65 -7.81 17.72
CA ARG A 371 1.10 -8.26 19.00
C ARG A 371 -0.21 -9.04 18.84
N THR A 372 -0.55 -9.85 19.83
CA THR A 372 -1.69 -10.78 19.76
C THR A 372 -3.04 -10.10 19.49
N PRO A 373 -3.40 -8.95 20.07
CA PRO A 373 -4.70 -8.33 19.79
C PRO A 373 -4.87 -7.90 18.34
N ALA A 374 -3.89 -7.18 17.78
CA ALA A 374 -3.92 -6.72 16.39
C ALA A 374 -3.79 -7.89 15.40
N ALA A 375 -2.95 -8.90 15.71
CA ALA A 375 -2.86 -10.12 14.91
C ALA A 375 -4.20 -10.87 14.83
N ASN A 376 -4.92 -11.00 15.93
CA ASN A 376 -6.25 -11.60 15.95
C ASN A 376 -7.27 -10.76 15.15
N SER A 377 -7.18 -9.43 15.22
CA SER A 377 -8.01 -8.53 14.41
C SER A 377 -7.73 -8.70 12.92
N ILE A 378 -6.46 -8.77 12.50
CA ILE A 378 -6.07 -9.04 11.11
C ILE A 378 -6.65 -10.37 10.62
N ILE A 379 -6.47 -11.45 11.41
CA ILE A 379 -7.00 -12.77 11.06
C ILE A 379 -8.54 -12.74 10.98
N GLY A 380 -9.19 -12.06 11.92
CA GLY A 380 -10.65 -11.93 11.98
C GLY A 380 -11.24 -11.11 10.83
N ASN A 381 -10.49 -10.17 10.27
CA ASN A 381 -10.87 -9.36 9.12
C ASN A 381 -10.59 -10.04 7.76
N CYS A 382 -10.13 -11.29 7.74
CA CYS A 382 -9.99 -12.11 6.54
C CYS A 382 -11.08 -13.19 6.52
N ASP A 383 -12.12 -12.99 5.73
CA ASP A 383 -13.25 -13.93 5.62
C ASP A 383 -12.85 -15.26 4.98
N ALA A 384 -11.80 -15.27 4.18
CA ALA A 384 -11.19 -16.48 3.63
C ALA A 384 -9.78 -16.68 4.20
N GLN A 385 -9.47 -17.90 4.62
CA GLN A 385 -8.16 -18.24 5.18
C GLN A 385 -7.70 -19.57 4.59
N LEU A 386 -6.49 -19.56 4.05
CA LEU A 386 -5.82 -20.72 3.46
C LEU A 386 -4.63 -21.09 4.33
N VAL A 387 -4.55 -22.35 4.69
CA VAL A 387 -3.49 -22.85 5.56
C VAL A 387 -2.84 -24.06 4.88
N LEU A 388 -1.58 -23.87 4.51
CA LEU A 388 -0.76 -24.89 3.86
C LEU A 388 0.03 -25.68 4.91
N ALA A 389 0.85 -26.62 4.45
CA ALA A 389 1.78 -27.32 5.33
C ALA A 389 2.68 -26.34 6.11
N PHE A 390 2.83 -26.54 7.40
CA PHE A 390 3.63 -25.75 8.33
C PHE A 390 4.04 -26.60 9.54
N GLN A 391 4.95 -26.08 10.40
CA GLN A 391 5.42 -26.76 11.59
C GLN A 391 5.17 -25.99 12.90
N ASP A 392 4.43 -24.84 12.82
CA ASP A 392 4.17 -23.96 13.93
C ASP A 392 2.98 -24.48 14.76
N GLU A 393 3.25 -24.93 15.99
CA GLU A 393 2.22 -25.46 16.89
C GLU A 393 1.12 -24.43 17.22
N ARG A 394 1.46 -23.15 17.35
CA ARG A 394 0.51 -22.08 17.62
C ARG A 394 -0.51 -21.96 16.49
N THR A 395 -0.05 -21.98 15.24
CA THR A 395 -0.90 -22.00 14.04
C THR A 395 -1.76 -23.26 14.01
N ALA A 396 -1.17 -24.43 14.30
CA ALA A 396 -1.90 -25.69 14.33
C ALA A 396 -3.05 -25.67 15.36
N GLN A 397 -2.78 -25.25 16.57
CA GLN A 397 -3.77 -25.16 17.64
C GLN A 397 -4.91 -24.21 17.32
N TYR A 398 -4.60 -23.04 16.76
CA TYR A 398 -5.61 -22.04 16.35
C TYR A 398 -6.60 -22.61 15.33
N PHE A 399 -6.10 -23.23 14.27
CA PHE A 399 -6.96 -23.76 13.20
C PHE A 399 -7.56 -25.12 13.52
N ALA A 400 -6.97 -25.94 14.39
CA ALA A 400 -7.49 -27.21 14.85
C ALA A 400 -8.88 -27.06 15.46
N THR A 401 -9.05 -26.07 16.34
CA THR A 401 -10.34 -25.75 16.96
C THR A 401 -11.39 -25.41 15.90
N ARG A 402 -11.05 -24.61 14.89
CA ARG A 402 -11.96 -24.21 13.82
C ARG A 402 -12.28 -25.34 12.83
N ALA A 403 -11.33 -26.23 12.60
CA ALA A 403 -11.52 -27.42 11.77
C ALA A 403 -12.28 -28.54 12.51
N ASN A 404 -12.39 -28.44 13.83
CA ASN A 404 -12.84 -29.54 14.71
C ASN A 404 -11.99 -30.82 14.49
N LYS A 405 -10.67 -30.64 14.51
CA LYS A 405 -9.66 -31.68 14.30
C LYS A 405 -8.56 -31.56 15.37
N PRO A 406 -7.79 -32.62 15.63
CA PRO A 406 -6.61 -32.49 16.46
C PRO A 406 -5.54 -31.65 15.74
N ALA A 407 -4.68 -30.97 16.49
CA ALA A 407 -3.58 -30.15 15.93
C ALA A 407 -2.63 -30.97 15.03
N SER A 408 -2.41 -32.24 15.36
CA SER A 408 -1.62 -33.16 14.53
C SER A 408 -2.15 -33.27 13.08
N ALA A 409 -3.46 -33.24 12.87
CA ALA A 409 -4.06 -33.32 11.56
C ALA A 409 -3.70 -32.11 10.66
N LEU A 410 -3.42 -30.95 11.27
CA LEU A 410 -2.97 -29.76 10.54
C LEU A 410 -1.46 -29.79 10.29
N LEU A 411 -0.69 -30.29 11.26
CA LEU A 411 0.76 -30.45 11.12
C LEU A 411 1.13 -31.53 10.09
N GLU A 412 0.29 -32.55 9.93
CA GLU A 412 0.46 -33.65 8.99
C GLU A 412 -0.19 -33.36 7.61
N THR A 413 -0.51 -32.09 7.30
CA THR A 413 -1.10 -31.73 6.01
C THR A 413 -0.19 -32.12 4.84
N PRO A 414 -0.63 -33.00 3.90
CA PRO A 414 0.18 -33.43 2.80
C PRO A 414 0.55 -32.29 1.85
N ALA A 415 1.67 -32.40 1.16
CA ALA A 415 2.07 -31.46 0.14
C ALA A 415 0.99 -31.35 -0.95
N GLY A 416 0.67 -30.13 -1.38
CA GLY A 416 -0.39 -29.86 -2.36
C GLY A 416 -1.82 -29.88 -1.80
N MET A 417 -2.01 -30.21 -0.53
CA MET A 417 -3.28 -30.12 0.16
C MET A 417 -3.28 -28.86 1.06
N TRP A 418 -4.41 -28.14 1.05
CA TRP A 418 -4.60 -26.91 1.81
C TRP A 418 -5.85 -26.98 2.66
N TRP A 419 -5.79 -26.44 3.86
CA TRP A 419 -6.97 -26.18 4.66
C TRP A 419 -7.59 -24.87 4.22
N VAL A 420 -8.89 -24.90 3.89
CA VAL A 420 -9.65 -23.71 3.54
C VAL A 420 -10.72 -23.46 4.60
N PHE A 421 -10.75 -22.20 5.06
CA PHE A 421 -11.71 -21.69 6.02
C PHE A 421 -12.38 -20.45 5.40
N VAL A 422 -13.69 -20.51 5.22
CA VAL A 422 -14.50 -19.38 4.78
C VAL A 422 -15.48 -19.05 5.89
N ARG A 423 -15.73 -17.77 6.12
CA ARG A 423 -16.67 -17.31 7.15
C ARG A 423 -18.04 -17.99 6.96
N GLY A 424 -18.59 -18.52 8.05
CA GLY A 424 -19.87 -19.24 8.04
C GLY A 424 -19.80 -20.68 7.52
N GLN A 425 -18.62 -21.18 7.12
CA GLN A 425 -18.43 -22.54 6.66
C GLN A 425 -17.49 -23.32 7.58
N ARG A 426 -17.65 -24.66 7.57
CA ARG A 426 -16.73 -25.55 8.29
C ARG A 426 -15.41 -25.61 7.52
N GLY A 427 -14.30 -25.56 8.26
CA GLY A 427 -12.97 -25.78 7.68
C GLY A 427 -12.84 -27.17 7.05
N ARG A 428 -12.24 -27.24 5.88
CA ARG A 428 -12.02 -28.48 5.12
C ARG A 428 -10.66 -28.48 4.43
N MET A 429 -10.17 -29.68 4.17
CA MET A 429 -8.90 -29.86 3.45
C MET A 429 -9.21 -30.17 1.98
N GLU A 430 -8.61 -29.43 1.08
CA GLU A 430 -8.82 -29.54 -0.37
C GLU A 430 -7.48 -29.48 -1.11
N GLN A 431 -7.47 -29.92 -2.36
CA GLN A 431 -6.31 -29.78 -3.21
C GLN A 431 -6.04 -28.31 -3.54
N ALA A 432 -4.79 -27.87 -3.49
CA ALA A 432 -4.39 -26.55 -3.95
C ALA A 432 -4.79 -26.34 -5.41
N PHE A 433 -5.19 -25.12 -5.77
CA PHE A 433 -5.45 -24.78 -7.17
C PHE A 433 -4.14 -24.84 -7.94
N ARG A 434 -4.11 -25.59 -9.03
CA ARG A 434 -2.92 -25.67 -9.88
C ARG A 434 -2.97 -24.55 -10.91
N LEU A 435 -1.87 -23.81 -11.06
CA LEU A 435 -1.78 -22.71 -12.02
C LEU A 435 -2.08 -23.20 -13.47
N GLU A 436 -1.63 -24.41 -13.79
CA GLU A 436 -1.81 -25.04 -15.10
C GLU A 436 -3.26 -25.36 -15.42
N ASP A 437 -4.12 -25.51 -14.40
CA ASP A 437 -5.55 -25.79 -14.56
C ASP A 437 -6.36 -24.49 -14.82
N HIS A 438 -5.70 -23.31 -14.74
CA HIS A 438 -6.37 -22.05 -15.02
C HIS A 438 -6.65 -21.91 -16.52
N PRO A 439 -7.89 -21.55 -16.94
CA PRO A 439 -8.27 -21.46 -18.37
C PRO A 439 -7.35 -20.53 -19.19
N ARG A 440 -6.80 -19.50 -18.57
CA ARG A 440 -5.90 -18.53 -19.22
C ARG A 440 -4.40 -18.84 -19.03
N TYR A 441 -4.07 -20.01 -18.53
CA TYR A 441 -2.66 -20.41 -18.39
C TYR A 441 -1.91 -20.49 -19.73
N PRO A 442 -2.52 -21.00 -20.83
CA PRO A 442 -1.85 -20.96 -22.14
C PRO A 442 -1.54 -19.55 -22.64
N GLU A 443 -2.43 -18.58 -22.34
CA GLU A 443 -2.21 -17.16 -22.67
C GLU A 443 -1.02 -16.61 -21.89
N LEU A 444 -0.94 -16.90 -20.58
CA LEU A 444 0.19 -16.48 -19.73
C LEU A 444 1.51 -16.97 -20.30
N VAL A 445 1.61 -18.24 -20.66
CA VAL A 445 2.83 -18.83 -21.22
C VAL A 445 3.20 -18.16 -22.55
N ALA A 446 2.25 -18.00 -23.45
CA ALA A 446 2.48 -17.37 -24.75
C ALA A 446 2.91 -15.90 -24.61
N CYS A 447 2.34 -15.13 -23.67
CA CYS A 447 2.74 -13.74 -23.40
C CYS A 447 4.17 -13.67 -22.86
N HIS A 448 4.50 -14.56 -21.94
CA HIS A 448 5.85 -14.61 -21.35
C HIS A 448 6.91 -14.96 -22.39
N GLU A 449 6.68 -15.99 -23.23
CA GLU A 449 7.58 -16.37 -24.32
C GLU A 449 7.78 -15.23 -25.33
N ARG A 450 6.72 -14.50 -25.69
CA ARG A 450 6.83 -13.32 -26.58
C ARG A 450 7.63 -12.21 -25.94
N ALA A 451 7.37 -11.88 -24.67
CA ALA A 451 8.08 -10.84 -23.96
C ALA A 451 9.58 -11.15 -23.80
N GLU A 452 9.92 -12.42 -23.57
CA GLU A 452 11.33 -12.86 -23.54
C GLU A 452 11.98 -12.76 -24.93
N ALA A 453 11.26 -13.11 -25.99
CA ALA A 453 11.78 -13.08 -27.36
C ALA A 453 11.96 -11.64 -27.90
N GLU A 454 11.07 -10.74 -27.53
CA GLU A 454 11.05 -9.36 -28.03
C GLU A 454 11.87 -8.41 -27.14
N ALA A 455 12.32 -8.85 -25.97
CA ALA A 455 12.91 -8.00 -24.91
C ALA A 455 12.04 -6.75 -24.61
N VAL A 456 10.69 -6.91 -24.71
CA VAL A 456 9.70 -5.82 -24.65
C VAL A 456 9.68 -5.11 -23.29
N PHE A 457 10.09 -5.78 -22.23
CA PHE A 457 10.37 -5.12 -20.96
C PHE A 457 11.86 -4.78 -20.95
N GLY A 458 12.16 -3.57 -21.44
CA GLY A 458 13.50 -3.05 -21.59
C GLY A 458 14.38 -3.34 -20.38
N THR A 459 15.64 -3.62 -20.65
CA THR A 459 16.67 -3.65 -19.62
C THR A 459 16.81 -2.25 -19.01
N PRO A 460 17.32 -2.11 -17.79
CA PRO A 460 17.55 -0.80 -17.17
C PRO A 460 18.37 0.19 -18.01
N ASP A 461 19.01 -0.27 -19.08
CA ASP A 461 19.86 0.52 -19.98
C ASP A 461 19.09 1.30 -21.06
N ASP A 462 17.78 1.04 -21.27
CA ASP A 462 16.95 1.79 -22.22
C ASP A 462 16.43 3.13 -21.67
N TRP A 463 16.99 3.58 -20.56
CA TRP A 463 16.62 4.81 -19.92
C TRP A 463 17.47 5.94 -20.50
N GLU A 464 16.91 6.74 -21.40
CA GLU A 464 17.49 8.03 -21.77
C GLU A 464 17.65 8.87 -20.49
N PHE A 465 18.86 8.82 -19.93
CA PHE A 465 19.31 9.81 -18.97
C PHE A 465 19.54 11.10 -19.76
N GLU A 466 18.61 12.05 -19.71
CA GLU A 466 18.99 13.42 -19.99
C GLU A 466 20.06 13.80 -18.95
N GLU A 467 21.30 13.90 -19.46
CA GLU A 467 22.43 14.47 -18.73
C GLU A 467 22.12 15.93 -18.40
N PHE A 468 21.52 16.16 -17.23
CA PHE A 468 21.40 17.46 -16.62
C PHE A 468 22.26 17.52 -15.35
N PHE A 469 23.57 17.48 -15.51
CA PHE A 469 24.53 18.01 -14.53
C PHE A 469 25.81 18.40 -15.27
N ASP A 470 25.81 19.62 -15.88
CA ASP A 470 27.03 20.40 -16.01
C ASP A 470 27.40 20.88 -14.60
N PHE A 471 28.27 20.15 -13.95
CA PHE A 471 29.06 20.74 -12.87
C PHE A 471 30.18 21.50 -13.54
N ASP A 472 30.03 22.84 -13.64
CA ASP A 472 31.16 23.73 -13.87
C ASP A 472 32.23 23.37 -12.83
N GLU A 473 33.30 22.76 -13.28
CA GLU A 473 34.51 22.61 -12.48
C GLU A 473 34.99 23.99 -12.07
N PRO A 474 35.24 24.27 -10.78
CA PRO A 474 35.96 25.46 -10.42
C PRO A 474 37.42 25.27 -10.81
N ASP A 475 37.86 25.95 -11.85
CA ASP A 475 39.25 26.21 -12.14
C ASP A 475 39.86 27.01 -10.98
N GLU A 476 40.46 26.32 -10.00
CA GLU A 476 41.62 26.85 -9.27
C GLU A 476 42.38 25.72 -8.53
N PRO A 477 43.69 25.62 -8.75
CA PRO A 477 44.49 24.60 -8.08
C PRO A 477 44.77 24.99 -6.63
N PHE A 478 44.51 24.03 -5.73
CA PHE A 478 44.92 24.13 -4.34
C PHE A 478 46.42 24.36 -4.21
N SER A 479 46.83 25.53 -3.71
CA SER A 479 48.21 25.78 -3.24
C SER A 479 48.40 25.15 -1.86
N PRO A 480 49.47 24.38 -1.63
CA PRO A 480 49.72 23.80 -0.32
C PRO A 480 50.16 24.90 0.67
N CYS A 481 49.55 24.88 1.85
CA CYS A 481 49.92 25.71 2.99
C CYS A 481 51.34 25.37 3.48
N PRO A 482 52.25 26.37 3.74
CA PRO A 482 53.57 26.09 4.29
C PRO A 482 53.46 25.71 5.75
N ALA A 483 54.24 24.68 6.13
CA ALA A 483 54.42 24.24 7.51
C ALA A 483 55.16 25.33 8.34
N ALA A 484 54.62 25.63 9.50
CA ALA A 484 55.35 26.16 10.67
C ALA A 484 54.62 25.69 11.94
#